data_a329a127305b185b8059f263df1b0d28
#
_entry.id   a329a127305b185b8059f263df1b0d28
#
_cell.length_a   1.000
_cell.length_b   1.000
_cell.length_c   1.000
_cell.angle_alpha   90.00
_cell.angle_beta   90.00
_cell.angle_gamma   90.00
#
_symmetry.space_group_name_H-M   'P 1'
#
loop_
_entity.id
_entity.type
_entity.pdbx_description
1 polymer ?
#
loop_
_entity_poly.entity_id
_entity_poly.type
_entity_poly.pdbx_seq_one_letter_code
_entity_poly.pdbx_strand_id
1 'polypeptide(L)'
;MSNPQNDPNPQENQDNQNSQRNQEIQKKKRNKKNVTVLVLMFLLLVCLFIAQCHLDQIKHDALAQEQENALEIERRHTLDSLLQAEKRRADSLRIADSLAALMADTTTVDTIPAVDTTPASVKPRVNRDSIRHVRDSIKHVNDSLLAIQDSIDKANKAVADSIAAAEKAKAEEAERKRIQDSIRNSDKVPPTAEITPPAGRYFDPIKLKVKCDEIKCKTYLSIGDTNNPVEAGKAVDYNKTGSVYYLAEDSVGNRSPWEEAKYDMASDNKCGKNSYPVPVNGREVCVDAYEYPNKADENPKDMVSQEEAVALCAKEGKHLCSIEEWQAACRGKDNLKYSYGDNYRQNKCNTNTKTVKRSGRKDQCRSWWGMYDMNGNLWEWTSSASKDHPNMFLVAGGAWNTNNASKCTESKFSFYPQNQYPSVGFRCCR
;
A
#
# COMPACT_ATOMS: atom_id res chain seq x y z
N MET A 1 16.44 -98.71 -51.98
CA MET A 1 17.51 -97.70 -52.01
C MET A 1 17.02 -96.50 -51.14
N SER A 2 17.41 -96.49 -49.89
CA SER A 2 17.01 -95.51 -48.89
C SER A 2 18.08 -94.42 -48.80
N ASN A 3 17.59 -93.16 -48.88
CA ASN A 3 18.42 -91.98 -48.79
C ASN A 3 18.63 -91.62 -47.25
N PRO A 4 19.84 -91.34 -46.75
CA PRO A 4 20.03 -90.98 -45.35
C PRO A 4 19.61 -89.50 -45.11
N GLN A 5 18.80 -89.27 -44.08
CA GLN A 5 18.44 -87.96 -43.55
C GLN A 5 19.70 -87.31 -42.93
N ASN A 6 19.98 -86.05 -43.29
CA ASN A 6 20.92 -85.20 -42.61
C ASN A 6 20.30 -84.68 -41.32
N ASP A 7 20.76 -85.18 -40.16
CA ASP A 7 20.44 -84.54 -38.87
C ASP A 7 21.39 -83.32 -38.67
N PRO A 8 20.87 -82.20 -38.22
CA PRO A 8 21.70 -81.00 -38.02
C PRO A 8 22.61 -81.14 -36.80
N ASN A 9 23.85 -80.70 -37.03
CA ASN A 9 24.99 -80.79 -36.07
C ASN A 9 24.59 -80.08 -34.75
N PRO A 10 24.75 -80.77 -33.58
CA PRO A 10 24.41 -80.18 -32.27
C PRO A 10 25.18 -78.89 -31.89
N GLN A 11 26.37 -78.68 -32.45
CA GLN A 11 27.21 -77.51 -32.18
C GLN A 11 26.67 -76.25 -32.87
N GLU A 12 26.13 -76.36 -34.07
CA GLU A 12 25.55 -75.22 -34.81
C GLU A 12 24.34 -74.65 -34.12
N ASN A 13 23.56 -75.49 -33.42
CA ASN A 13 22.37 -75.09 -32.65
C ASN A 13 22.74 -74.38 -31.32
N GLN A 14 23.87 -74.75 -30.71
CA GLN A 14 24.37 -74.07 -29.50
C GLN A 14 24.92 -72.66 -29.80
N ASP A 15 25.68 -72.54 -30.90
CA ASP A 15 26.22 -71.23 -31.32
C ASP A 15 25.13 -70.21 -31.73
N ASN A 16 24.07 -70.69 -32.36
CA ASN A 16 22.91 -69.87 -32.72
C ASN A 16 22.14 -69.41 -31.49
N GLN A 17 21.95 -70.26 -30.48
CA GLN A 17 21.32 -69.91 -29.21
C GLN A 17 22.17 -68.92 -28.37
N ASN A 18 23.48 -69.06 -28.36
CA ASN A 18 24.39 -68.15 -27.69
C ASN A 18 24.44 -66.78 -28.38
N SER A 19 24.40 -66.75 -29.73
CA SER A 19 24.30 -65.51 -30.52
C SER A 19 22.99 -64.72 -30.23
N GLN A 20 21.85 -65.41 -30.22
CA GLN A 20 20.54 -64.80 -29.89
C GLN A 20 20.52 -64.27 -28.43
N ARG A 21 21.06 -65.00 -27.47
CA ARG A 21 21.15 -64.58 -26.05
C ARG A 21 22.02 -63.34 -25.89
N ASN A 22 23.13 -63.26 -26.61
CA ASN A 22 24.01 -62.09 -26.59
C ASN A 22 23.33 -60.86 -27.23
N GLN A 23 22.58 -61.02 -28.31
CA GLN A 23 21.79 -59.95 -28.91
C GLN A 23 20.72 -59.43 -27.96
N GLU A 24 20.00 -60.27 -27.25
CA GLU A 24 19.03 -59.90 -26.24
C GLU A 24 19.66 -59.14 -25.06
N ILE A 25 20.84 -59.57 -24.58
CA ILE A 25 21.59 -58.90 -23.52
C ILE A 25 22.03 -57.51 -23.96
N GLN A 26 22.50 -57.32 -25.18
CA GLN A 26 22.88 -56.06 -25.75
C GLN A 26 21.65 -55.15 -25.94
N LYS A 27 20.54 -55.68 -26.36
CA LYS A 27 19.25 -54.96 -26.52
C LYS A 27 18.72 -54.48 -25.13
N LYS A 28 18.78 -55.32 -24.10
CA LYS A 28 18.45 -54.94 -22.72
C LYS A 28 19.37 -53.86 -22.14
N LYS A 29 20.70 -53.94 -22.40
CA LYS A 29 21.66 -52.92 -22.00
C LYS A 29 21.42 -51.57 -22.69
N ARG A 30 21.11 -51.58 -23.97
CA ARG A 30 20.75 -50.37 -24.76
C ARG A 30 19.48 -49.72 -24.29
N ASN A 31 18.43 -50.49 -24.01
CA ASN A 31 17.16 -49.96 -23.46
C ASN A 31 17.38 -49.36 -22.07
N LYS A 32 18.18 -50.01 -21.21
CA LYS A 32 18.52 -49.49 -19.88
C LYS A 32 19.26 -48.17 -19.96
N LYS A 33 20.20 -47.98 -20.89
CA LYS A 33 20.88 -46.72 -21.15
C LYS A 33 19.92 -45.63 -21.64
N ASN A 34 19.01 -45.97 -22.56
CA ASN A 34 18.05 -45.02 -23.09
C ASN A 34 17.03 -44.56 -22.02
N VAL A 35 16.60 -45.47 -21.16
CA VAL A 35 15.71 -45.11 -20.02
C VAL A 35 16.47 -44.21 -19.03
N THR A 36 17.74 -44.49 -18.73
CA THR A 36 18.56 -43.67 -17.84
C THR A 36 18.74 -42.26 -18.41
N VAL A 37 19.01 -42.13 -19.72
CA VAL A 37 19.13 -40.81 -20.38
C VAL A 37 17.80 -40.03 -20.35
N LEU A 38 16.67 -40.70 -20.60
CA LEU A 38 15.36 -40.08 -20.51
C LEU A 38 15.01 -39.60 -19.10
N VAL A 39 15.33 -40.37 -18.07
CA VAL A 39 15.15 -39.99 -16.67
C VAL A 39 16.04 -38.81 -16.30
N LEU A 40 17.29 -38.80 -16.74
CA LEU A 40 18.18 -37.66 -16.50
C LEU A 40 17.72 -36.38 -17.21
N MET A 41 17.23 -36.48 -18.45
CA MET A 41 16.67 -35.35 -19.16
C MET A 41 15.37 -34.82 -18.48
N PHE A 42 14.53 -35.72 -18.01
CA PHE A 42 13.33 -35.33 -17.25
C PHE A 42 13.70 -34.63 -15.95
N LEU A 43 14.63 -35.12 -15.17
CA LEU A 43 15.16 -34.50 -13.96
C LEU A 43 15.77 -33.12 -14.25
N LEU A 44 16.46 -32.96 -15.36
CA LEU A 44 17.06 -31.69 -15.77
C LEU A 44 15.98 -30.66 -16.15
N LEU A 45 14.91 -31.09 -16.82
CA LEU A 45 13.76 -30.25 -17.14
C LEU A 45 13.00 -29.82 -15.87
N VAL A 46 12.82 -30.72 -14.91
CA VAL A 46 12.19 -30.41 -13.64
C VAL A 46 13.05 -29.42 -12.85
N CYS A 47 14.38 -29.60 -12.83
CA CYS A 47 15.28 -28.62 -12.18
C CYS A 47 15.24 -27.26 -12.84
N LEU A 48 15.19 -27.18 -14.18
CA LEU A 48 15.05 -25.93 -14.91
C LEU A 48 13.70 -25.26 -14.65
N PHE A 49 12.64 -26.04 -14.57
CA PHE A 49 11.31 -25.50 -14.23
C PHE A 49 11.28 -24.96 -12.79
N ILE A 50 11.86 -25.69 -11.83
CA ILE A 50 11.98 -25.23 -10.44
C ILE A 50 12.83 -23.94 -10.36
N ALA A 51 13.94 -23.88 -11.10
CA ALA A 51 14.79 -22.69 -11.15
C ALA A 51 14.06 -21.48 -11.77
N GLN A 52 13.24 -21.71 -12.80
CA GLN A 52 12.42 -20.66 -13.40
C GLN A 52 11.34 -20.16 -12.43
N CYS A 53 10.64 -21.06 -11.75
CA CYS A 53 9.68 -20.69 -10.70
C CYS A 53 10.34 -19.91 -9.55
N HIS A 54 11.57 -20.30 -9.18
CA HIS A 54 12.33 -19.56 -8.16
C HIS A 54 12.75 -18.16 -8.63
N LEU A 55 13.14 -18.02 -9.89
CA LEU A 55 13.48 -16.71 -10.50
C LEU A 55 12.26 -15.78 -10.60
N ASP A 56 11.11 -16.33 -10.93
CA ASP A 56 9.85 -15.55 -10.99
C ASP A 56 9.36 -15.16 -9.59
N GLN A 57 9.57 -16.04 -8.60
CA GLN A 57 9.33 -15.74 -7.19
C GLN A 57 10.24 -14.60 -6.70
N ILE A 58 11.54 -14.66 -7.00
CA ILE A 58 12.51 -13.60 -6.63
C ILE A 58 12.17 -12.27 -7.27
N LYS A 59 11.70 -12.26 -8.53
CA LYS A 59 11.22 -11.03 -9.19
C LYS A 59 9.96 -10.47 -8.55
N HIS A 60 9.02 -11.35 -8.18
CA HIS A 60 7.79 -10.96 -7.48
C HIS A 60 8.10 -10.40 -6.09
N ASP A 61 9.04 -11.04 -5.37
CA ASP A 61 9.47 -10.61 -4.04
C ASP A 61 10.25 -9.29 -4.10
N ALA A 62 11.08 -9.07 -5.14
CA ALA A 62 11.78 -7.80 -5.34
C ALA A 62 10.83 -6.64 -5.63
N LEU A 63 9.77 -6.86 -6.44
CA LEU A 63 8.74 -5.86 -6.70
C LEU A 63 7.89 -5.57 -5.45
N ALA A 64 7.58 -6.60 -4.66
CA ALA A 64 6.90 -6.47 -3.39
C ALA A 64 7.76 -5.71 -2.36
N GLN A 65 9.07 -5.95 -2.34
CA GLN A 65 10.02 -5.28 -1.47
C GLN A 65 10.14 -3.78 -1.79
N GLU A 66 10.09 -3.41 -3.06
CA GLU A 66 10.14 -2.00 -3.49
C GLU A 66 8.86 -1.25 -3.12
N GLN A 67 7.71 -1.92 -3.21
CA GLN A 67 6.43 -1.41 -2.72
C GLN A 67 6.37 -1.35 -1.19
N GLU A 68 6.96 -2.32 -0.50
CA GLU A 68 7.02 -2.39 0.96
C GLU A 68 7.95 -1.32 1.54
N ASN A 69 9.08 -1.04 0.90
CA ASN A 69 10.00 0.04 1.29
C ASN A 69 9.35 1.43 1.16
N ALA A 70 8.53 1.65 0.13
CA ALA A 70 7.76 2.89 -0.01
C ALA A 70 6.66 3.02 1.08
N LEU A 71 6.06 1.89 1.48
CA LEU A 71 5.06 1.84 2.56
C LEU A 71 5.68 1.94 3.95
N GLU A 72 6.92 1.44 4.12
CA GLU A 72 7.61 1.43 5.42
C GLU A 72 8.07 2.83 5.86
N ILE A 73 8.35 3.72 4.93
CA ILE A 73 8.63 5.13 5.21
C ILE A 73 7.37 5.83 5.78
N GLU A 74 6.21 5.46 5.28
CA GLU A 74 4.92 5.99 5.78
C GLU A 74 4.50 5.35 7.12
N ARG A 75 4.85 4.05 7.31
CA ARG A 75 4.62 3.32 8.57
C ARG A 75 5.45 3.82 9.74
N ARG A 76 6.70 4.25 9.53
CA ARG A 76 7.56 4.76 10.62
C ARG A 76 6.95 5.95 11.33
N HIS A 77 6.28 6.84 10.61
CA HIS A 77 5.58 7.97 11.22
C HIS A 77 4.33 7.58 12.03
N THR A 78 3.69 6.47 11.66
CA THR A 78 2.49 5.97 12.37
C THR A 78 2.89 5.09 13.56
N LEU A 79 3.99 4.33 13.42
CA LEU A 79 4.48 3.43 14.47
C LEU A 79 5.03 4.21 15.69
N ASP A 80 5.70 5.35 15.48
CA ASP A 80 6.20 6.20 16.57
C ASP A 80 5.07 6.78 17.44
N SER A 81 3.91 7.04 16.83
CA SER A 81 2.74 7.51 17.60
C SER A 81 2.05 6.37 18.37
N LEU A 82 2.09 5.13 17.83
CA LEU A 82 1.55 3.94 18.50
C LEU A 82 2.48 3.41 19.60
N LEU A 83 3.80 3.48 19.40
CA LEU A 83 4.80 3.08 20.42
C LEU A 83 4.72 3.95 21.68
N GLN A 84 4.36 5.23 21.56
CA GLN A 84 4.11 6.09 22.70
C GLN A 84 2.83 5.72 23.47
N ALA A 85 1.84 5.17 22.79
CA ALA A 85 0.62 4.69 23.43
C ALA A 85 0.81 3.31 24.10
N GLU A 86 1.61 2.43 23.50
CA GLU A 86 1.91 1.10 24.02
C GLU A 86 2.88 1.11 25.21
N LYS A 87 3.81 2.07 25.25
CA LYS A 87 4.71 2.28 26.39
C LYS A 87 3.99 2.57 27.71
N ARG A 88 2.74 3.05 27.63
CA ARG A 88 1.86 3.24 28.80
C ARG A 88 1.05 2.00 29.18
N ARG A 89 0.98 0.97 28.34
CA ARG A 89 0.27 -0.30 28.60
C ARG A 89 1.21 -1.47 28.93
N ALA A 90 2.51 -1.37 28.64
CA ALA A 90 3.47 -2.46 28.76
C ALA A 90 3.97 -2.73 30.21
N ASP A 91 3.53 -1.97 31.20
CA ASP A 91 3.84 -2.25 32.63
C ASP A 91 3.01 -3.42 33.21
N SER A 92 2.24 -4.15 32.38
CA SER A 92 1.33 -5.19 32.91
C SER A 92 1.30 -6.50 32.12
N LEU A 93 2.42 -6.99 31.56
CA LEU A 93 2.35 -8.36 31.01
C LEU A 93 3.72 -9.07 31.02
N ARG A 94 3.89 -9.88 32.03
CA ARG A 94 4.89 -10.95 32.18
C ARG A 94 4.66 -12.06 31.15
N ILE A 95 5.09 -11.89 29.92
CA ILE A 95 5.07 -12.96 28.91
C ILE A 95 6.48 -13.57 28.68
N ALA A 96 7.55 -12.91 29.11
CA ALA A 96 8.91 -13.41 28.92
C ALA A 96 9.24 -14.70 29.72
N ASP A 97 8.59 -14.96 30.85
CA ASP A 97 8.88 -16.13 31.68
C ASP A 97 8.28 -17.44 31.15
N SER A 98 7.24 -17.35 30.32
CA SER A 98 6.61 -18.57 29.77
C SER A 98 7.33 -19.13 28.53
N LEU A 99 8.07 -18.31 27.79
CA LEU A 99 8.82 -18.78 26.60
C LEU A 99 10.13 -19.48 26.98
N ALA A 100 10.77 -19.09 28.06
CA ALA A 100 12.00 -19.71 28.55
C ALA A 100 11.77 -21.15 29.09
N ALA A 101 10.59 -21.42 29.66
CA ALA A 101 10.22 -22.73 30.16
C ALA A 101 9.96 -23.75 29.03
N LEU A 102 9.51 -23.31 27.85
CA LEU A 102 9.21 -24.21 26.72
C LEU A 102 10.44 -24.64 25.93
N MET A 103 11.55 -23.91 26.03
CA MET A 103 12.81 -24.22 25.34
C MET A 103 13.75 -25.16 26.12
N ALA A 104 13.42 -25.44 27.39
CA ALA A 104 14.24 -26.30 28.25
C ALA A 104 13.92 -27.80 28.16
N ASP A 105 12.85 -28.20 27.48
CA ASP A 105 12.32 -29.57 27.53
C ASP A 105 12.60 -30.44 26.27
N THR A 106 13.55 -30.03 25.42
CA THR A 106 13.87 -30.80 24.19
C THR A 106 15.29 -31.39 24.15
N THR A 107 15.88 -31.73 25.28
CA THR A 107 17.17 -32.44 25.30
C THR A 107 17.10 -33.75 26.09
N THR A 108 16.44 -34.74 25.54
CA THR A 108 16.76 -36.17 25.90
C THR A 108 16.33 -37.07 24.73
N VAL A 109 17.33 -37.56 23.97
CA VAL A 109 17.16 -38.75 23.15
C VAL A 109 18.31 -39.69 23.52
N ASP A 110 17.94 -40.79 24.14
CA ASP A 110 18.83 -41.83 24.62
C ASP A 110 19.33 -42.78 23.52
N THR A 111 20.49 -43.30 23.77
CA THR A 111 21.34 -44.26 23.07
C THR A 111 20.68 -45.61 22.78
N ILE A 112 21.02 -46.18 21.61
CA ILE A 112 20.75 -47.57 21.23
C ILE A 112 22.04 -48.38 21.33
N PRO A 113 22.05 -49.61 21.92
CA PRO A 113 23.26 -50.40 22.18
C PRO A 113 23.73 -51.26 20.98
N ALA A 114 25.03 -51.52 20.94
CA ALA A 114 25.72 -52.32 19.95
C ALA A 114 25.47 -53.82 20.12
N VAL A 115 25.40 -54.53 18.99
CA VAL A 115 25.31 -56.00 18.95
C VAL A 115 26.65 -56.61 18.56
N ASP A 116 27.14 -57.49 19.38
CA ASP A 116 28.38 -58.28 19.24
C ASP A 116 28.10 -59.59 18.50
N THR A 117 28.90 -59.97 17.52
CA THR A 117 28.92 -61.34 16.94
C THR A 117 30.31 -61.76 16.50
N THR A 118 30.83 -62.73 17.17
CA THR A 118 32.02 -63.50 16.74
C THR A 118 31.64 -64.83 16.06
N PRO A 119 32.34 -65.31 15.02
CA PRO A 119 32.26 -66.70 14.57
C PRO A 119 33.57 -67.47 14.58
N ALA A 120 33.39 -68.79 14.75
CA ALA A 120 34.43 -69.83 14.86
C ALA A 120 35.11 -70.17 13.54
N SER A 121 36.36 -70.72 13.64
CA SER A 121 37.35 -71.01 12.64
C SER A 121 37.17 -72.28 11.82
N VAL A 122 37.40 -72.19 10.49
CA VAL A 122 37.86 -73.33 9.61
C VAL A 122 38.92 -72.80 8.61
N LYS A 123 40.09 -73.42 8.53
CA LYS A 123 41.16 -73.02 7.66
C LYS A 123 41.18 -73.84 6.37
N PRO A 124 41.27 -73.23 5.19
CA PRO A 124 41.93 -73.75 4.01
C PRO A 124 43.19 -72.95 3.63
N ARG A 125 44.20 -73.59 3.07
CA ARG A 125 45.45 -73.01 2.61
C ARG A 125 45.23 -72.17 1.35
N VAL A 126 45.28 -70.89 1.48
CA VAL A 126 45.09 -69.90 0.36
C VAL A 126 46.46 -69.21 0.17
N ASN A 127 46.85 -69.01 -1.13
CA ASN A 127 48.10 -68.34 -1.54
C ASN A 127 48.13 -66.91 -0.99
N ARG A 128 49.29 -66.49 -0.44
CA ARG A 128 49.49 -65.19 0.22
C ARG A 128 49.13 -63.95 -0.69
N ASP A 129 49.37 -64.07 -1.98
CA ASP A 129 49.13 -62.97 -2.92
C ASP A 129 47.65 -62.83 -3.23
N SER A 130 46.89 -63.92 -3.32
CA SER A 130 45.42 -63.87 -3.42
C SER A 130 44.76 -63.27 -2.19
N ILE A 131 45.32 -63.55 -0.98
CA ILE A 131 44.83 -62.94 0.28
C ILE A 131 45.10 -61.43 0.29
N ARG A 132 46.24 -60.98 -0.23
CA ARG A 132 46.53 -59.53 -0.31
C ARG A 132 45.55 -58.81 -1.26
N HIS A 133 45.34 -59.33 -2.46
CA HIS A 133 44.38 -58.78 -3.42
C HIS A 133 42.98 -58.74 -2.88
N VAL A 134 42.47 -59.73 -2.19
CA VAL A 134 41.14 -59.72 -1.55
C VAL A 134 41.10 -58.70 -0.43
N ARG A 135 42.15 -58.56 0.38
CA ARG A 135 42.24 -57.58 1.46
C ARG A 135 42.22 -56.16 0.92
N ASP A 136 42.95 -55.86 -0.14
CA ASP A 136 43.00 -54.55 -0.79
C ASP A 136 41.61 -54.19 -1.45
N SER A 137 41.00 -55.23 -2.07
CA SER A 137 39.64 -55.07 -2.59
C SER A 137 38.57 -54.79 -1.51
N ILE A 138 38.68 -55.54 -0.38
CA ILE A 138 37.75 -55.29 0.79
C ILE A 138 37.97 -53.89 1.36
N LYS A 139 39.22 -53.44 1.48
CA LYS A 139 39.54 -52.10 1.94
C LYS A 139 38.92 -51.05 1.01
N HIS A 140 39.06 -51.18 -0.31
CA HIS A 140 38.49 -50.29 -1.30
C HIS A 140 36.95 -50.25 -1.23
N VAL A 141 36.31 -51.40 -1.01
CA VAL A 141 34.86 -51.47 -0.83
C VAL A 141 34.42 -50.79 0.47
N ASN A 142 35.15 -50.99 1.56
CA ASN A 142 34.85 -50.34 2.84
C ASN A 142 35.02 -48.84 2.78
N ASP A 143 36.10 -48.34 2.15
CA ASP A 143 36.34 -46.91 1.97
C ASP A 143 35.22 -46.27 1.10
N SER A 144 34.75 -47.00 0.08
CA SER A 144 33.61 -46.56 -0.76
C SER A 144 32.28 -46.56 0.00
N LEU A 145 32.04 -47.55 0.88
CA LEU A 145 30.87 -47.62 1.73
C LEU A 145 30.83 -46.48 2.75
N LEU A 146 31.96 -46.15 3.37
CA LEU A 146 32.10 -45.01 4.27
C LEU A 146 31.79 -43.69 3.56
N ALA A 147 32.29 -43.47 2.36
CA ALA A 147 32.00 -42.28 1.57
C ALA A 147 30.52 -42.15 1.17
N ILE A 148 29.86 -43.30 0.89
CA ILE A 148 28.42 -43.34 0.63
C ILE A 148 27.63 -43.01 1.90
N GLN A 149 28.03 -43.61 3.06
CA GLN A 149 27.39 -43.31 4.32
C GLN A 149 27.45 -41.81 4.69
N ASP A 150 28.66 -41.22 4.57
CA ASP A 150 28.87 -39.78 4.77
C ASP A 150 27.96 -38.91 3.86
N SER A 151 27.79 -39.36 2.62
CA SER A 151 26.89 -38.64 1.66
C SER A 151 25.43 -38.76 2.04
N ILE A 152 25.00 -39.92 2.54
CA ILE A 152 23.63 -40.16 3.05
C ILE A 152 23.38 -39.32 4.30
N ASP A 153 24.34 -39.29 5.22
CA ASP A 153 24.17 -38.51 6.47
C ASP A 153 24.09 -37.01 6.20
N LYS A 154 24.88 -36.49 5.25
CA LYS A 154 24.81 -35.11 4.79
C LYS A 154 23.46 -34.81 4.13
N ALA A 155 22.96 -35.71 3.29
CA ALA A 155 21.66 -35.56 2.65
C ALA A 155 20.50 -35.59 3.67
N ASN A 156 20.55 -36.51 4.62
CA ASN A 156 19.54 -36.60 5.68
C ASN A 156 19.55 -35.38 6.57
N LYS A 157 20.71 -34.83 6.91
CA LYS A 157 20.82 -33.58 7.65
C LYS A 157 20.21 -32.41 6.89
N ALA A 158 20.52 -32.26 5.59
CA ALA A 158 19.94 -31.19 4.77
C ALA A 158 18.43 -31.28 4.65
N VAL A 159 17.87 -32.50 4.58
CA VAL A 159 16.43 -32.74 4.59
C VAL A 159 15.82 -32.35 5.94
N ALA A 160 16.43 -32.75 7.04
CA ALA A 160 15.98 -32.41 8.39
C ALA A 160 15.99 -30.89 8.63
N ASP A 161 17.07 -30.20 8.22
CA ASP A 161 17.17 -28.75 8.33
C ASP A 161 16.10 -28.03 7.47
N SER A 162 15.80 -28.57 6.28
CA SER A 162 14.74 -28.04 5.41
C SER A 162 13.33 -28.23 6.00
N ILE A 163 13.07 -29.37 6.60
CA ILE A 163 11.79 -29.65 7.29
C ILE A 163 11.61 -28.71 8.50
N ALA A 164 12.64 -28.56 9.32
CA ALA A 164 12.62 -27.67 10.48
C ALA A 164 12.38 -26.20 10.09
N ALA A 165 13.00 -25.73 8.99
CA ALA A 165 12.78 -24.40 8.45
C ALA A 165 11.33 -24.21 7.96
N ALA A 166 10.76 -25.22 7.28
CA ALA A 166 9.36 -25.16 6.81
C ALA A 166 8.36 -25.17 7.97
N GLU A 167 8.59 -25.96 9.01
CA GLU A 167 7.75 -25.97 10.21
C GLU A 167 7.80 -24.66 10.98
N LYS A 168 8.98 -24.06 11.10
CA LYS A 168 9.18 -22.72 11.70
C LYS A 168 8.43 -21.64 10.92
N ALA A 169 8.54 -21.62 9.61
CA ALA A 169 7.82 -20.67 8.75
C ALA A 169 6.30 -20.81 8.90
N LYS A 170 5.80 -22.04 8.96
CA LYS A 170 4.36 -22.32 9.18
C LYS A 170 3.88 -21.89 10.56
N ALA A 171 4.69 -22.04 11.59
CA ALA A 171 4.39 -21.57 12.94
C ALA A 171 4.36 -20.04 13.03
N GLU A 172 5.32 -19.36 12.38
CA GLU A 172 5.36 -17.90 12.30
C GLU A 172 4.15 -17.33 11.54
N GLU A 173 3.74 -17.97 10.46
CA GLU A 173 2.54 -17.59 9.70
C GLU A 173 1.26 -17.77 10.52
N ALA A 174 1.14 -18.87 11.26
CA ALA A 174 0.01 -19.11 12.16
C ALA A 174 -0.07 -18.07 13.29
N GLU A 175 1.07 -17.69 13.85
CA GLU A 175 1.14 -16.67 14.90
C GLU A 175 0.81 -15.27 14.35
N ARG A 176 1.34 -14.90 13.18
CA ARG A 176 0.94 -13.66 12.48
C ARG A 176 -0.57 -13.60 12.27
N LYS A 177 -1.18 -14.71 11.86
CA LYS A 177 -2.62 -14.79 11.65
C LYS A 177 -3.39 -14.61 12.97
N ARG A 178 -2.94 -15.24 14.06
CA ARG A 178 -3.54 -15.06 15.39
C ARG A 178 -3.48 -13.62 15.87
N ILE A 179 -2.33 -12.96 15.72
CA ILE A 179 -2.15 -11.55 16.08
C ILE A 179 -3.07 -10.67 15.23
N GLN A 180 -3.13 -10.92 13.93
CA GLN A 180 -4.00 -10.18 13.03
C GLN A 180 -5.49 -10.37 13.35
N ASP A 181 -5.92 -11.59 13.67
CA ASP A 181 -7.29 -11.89 14.11
C ASP A 181 -7.60 -11.22 15.48
N SER A 182 -6.63 -11.17 16.39
CA SER A 182 -6.77 -10.47 17.67
C SER A 182 -6.94 -8.97 17.48
N ILE A 183 -6.10 -8.33 16.66
CA ILE A 183 -6.23 -6.91 16.30
C ILE A 183 -7.60 -6.67 15.64
N ARG A 184 -7.96 -7.49 14.69
CA ARG A 184 -9.24 -7.44 13.99
C ARG A 184 -10.45 -7.49 14.95
N ASN A 185 -10.39 -8.36 15.95
CA ASN A 185 -11.48 -8.52 16.92
C ASN A 185 -11.52 -7.40 17.97
N SER A 186 -10.43 -6.68 18.17
CA SER A 186 -10.36 -5.56 19.13
C SER A 186 -10.73 -4.22 18.50
N ASP A 187 -10.68 -4.08 17.18
CA ASP A 187 -11.04 -2.85 16.47
C ASP A 187 -12.58 -2.66 16.48
N LYS A 188 -12.99 -1.57 17.09
CA LYS A 188 -14.40 -1.12 17.19
C LYS A 188 -14.60 0.31 16.67
N VAL A 189 -13.52 0.92 16.15
CA VAL A 189 -13.56 2.30 15.69
C VAL A 189 -13.90 2.33 14.21
N PRO A 190 -15.04 2.90 13.81
CA PRO A 190 -15.36 3.04 12.39
C PRO A 190 -14.39 4.01 11.70
N PRO A 191 -14.06 3.77 10.43
CA PRO A 191 -13.28 4.70 9.63
C PRO A 191 -14.03 6.00 9.37
N THR A 192 -13.33 7.05 8.95
CA THR A 192 -13.97 8.26 8.43
C THR A 192 -13.96 8.27 6.90
N ALA A 193 -15.04 8.77 6.32
CA ALA A 193 -15.17 8.93 4.88
C ALA A 193 -15.06 10.40 4.47
N GLU A 194 -14.46 10.66 3.31
CA GLU A 194 -14.39 12.00 2.73
C GLU A 194 -14.65 11.93 1.22
N ILE A 195 -15.60 12.74 0.74
CA ILE A 195 -15.91 12.83 -0.69
C ILE A 195 -15.13 13.96 -1.37
N THR A 196 -14.62 13.71 -2.55
CA THR A 196 -13.90 14.70 -3.38
C THR A 196 -14.49 14.68 -4.80
N PRO A 197 -14.77 15.83 -5.39
CA PRO A 197 -14.75 17.17 -4.81
C PRO A 197 -15.83 17.34 -3.74
N PRO A 198 -15.69 18.31 -2.79
CA PRO A 198 -16.65 18.50 -1.71
C PRO A 198 -18.01 19.02 -2.20
N ALA A 199 -19.02 19.00 -1.32
CA ALA A 199 -20.33 19.60 -1.56
C ALA A 199 -20.21 21.04 -2.08
N GLY A 200 -21.12 21.47 -2.94
CA GLY A 200 -21.09 22.83 -3.46
C GLY A 200 -21.69 22.99 -4.85
N ARG A 201 -21.58 24.21 -5.38
CA ARG A 201 -21.99 24.55 -6.76
C ARG A 201 -20.85 24.27 -7.74
N TYR A 202 -21.20 23.65 -8.87
CA TYR A 202 -20.30 23.32 -9.98
C TYR A 202 -20.96 23.70 -11.30
N PHE A 203 -20.15 24.05 -12.29
CA PHE A 203 -20.63 24.45 -13.61
C PHE A 203 -20.28 23.41 -14.69
N ASP A 204 -19.36 22.49 -14.38
CA ASP A 204 -18.95 21.40 -15.26
C ASP A 204 -19.22 20.05 -14.57
N PRO A 205 -19.42 18.95 -15.33
CA PRO A 205 -19.47 17.62 -14.79
C PRO A 205 -18.25 17.31 -13.92
N ILE A 206 -18.46 16.67 -12.77
CA ILE A 206 -17.42 16.34 -11.81
C ILE A 206 -17.25 14.83 -11.68
N LYS A 207 -16.11 14.40 -11.15
CA LYS A 207 -15.83 13.01 -10.82
C LYS A 207 -15.77 12.86 -9.31
N LEU A 208 -16.78 12.21 -8.76
CA LEU A 208 -16.86 11.93 -7.33
C LEU A 208 -15.97 10.77 -6.96
N LYS A 209 -15.18 10.96 -5.93
CA LYS A 209 -14.35 9.92 -5.32
C LYS A 209 -14.51 9.97 -3.81
N VAL A 210 -14.79 8.84 -3.18
CA VAL A 210 -14.81 8.72 -1.73
C VAL A 210 -13.46 8.18 -1.27
N LYS A 211 -12.87 8.83 -0.28
CA LYS A 211 -11.64 8.42 0.39
C LYS A 211 -11.96 7.99 1.82
N CYS A 212 -11.10 7.18 2.36
CA CYS A 212 -11.13 6.72 3.73
C CYS A 212 -9.79 7.04 4.39
N ASP A 213 -9.79 7.27 5.67
CA ASP A 213 -8.59 7.58 6.46
C ASP A 213 -7.78 6.34 6.89
N GLU A 214 -8.32 5.14 6.62
CA GLU A 214 -7.67 3.88 6.96
C GLU A 214 -7.15 3.13 5.74
N ILE A 215 -6.17 2.25 5.99
CA ILE A 215 -5.63 1.34 4.98
C ILE A 215 -6.60 0.18 4.78
N LYS A 216 -6.88 -0.19 3.52
CA LYS A 216 -7.76 -1.31 3.12
C LYS A 216 -9.23 -1.15 3.52
N CYS A 217 -9.74 0.07 3.55
CA CYS A 217 -11.16 0.28 3.69
C CYS A 217 -11.89 0.21 2.34
N LYS A 218 -13.16 -0.14 2.39
CA LYS A 218 -14.10 0.00 1.29
C LYS A 218 -14.87 1.30 1.44
N THR A 219 -15.19 1.93 0.33
CA THR A 219 -16.00 3.14 0.30
C THR A 219 -17.25 2.89 -0.52
N TYR A 220 -18.36 3.47 -0.09
CA TYR A 220 -19.65 3.33 -0.73
C TYR A 220 -20.23 4.71 -1.03
N LEU A 221 -20.97 4.78 -2.13
CA LEU A 221 -21.64 5.99 -2.60
C LEU A 221 -23.07 5.63 -3.02
N SER A 222 -24.04 6.48 -2.72
CA SER A 222 -25.41 6.37 -3.16
C SER A 222 -25.95 7.73 -3.59
N ILE A 223 -26.67 7.79 -4.71
CA ILE A 223 -27.18 9.02 -5.30
C ILE A 223 -28.67 9.13 -5.01
N GLY A 224 -29.06 10.24 -4.40
CA GLY A 224 -30.46 10.56 -4.08
C GLY A 224 -30.90 10.07 -2.70
N ASP A 225 -30.64 8.83 -2.37
CA ASP A 225 -30.96 8.21 -1.08
C ASP A 225 -29.88 7.19 -0.65
N THR A 226 -30.08 6.50 0.46
CA THR A 226 -29.14 5.49 0.99
C THR A 226 -29.49 4.04 0.62
N ASN A 227 -30.51 3.82 -0.23
CA ASN A 227 -31.08 2.48 -0.44
C ASN A 227 -30.28 1.66 -1.47
N ASN A 228 -29.58 2.32 -2.39
CA ASN A 228 -28.87 1.66 -3.50
C ASN A 228 -27.37 2.03 -3.52
N PRO A 229 -26.62 1.67 -2.47
CA PRO A 229 -25.19 1.97 -2.43
C PRO A 229 -24.40 1.15 -3.45
N VAL A 230 -23.47 1.81 -4.13
CA VAL A 230 -22.46 1.17 -4.96
C VAL A 230 -21.09 1.32 -4.31
N GLU A 231 -20.23 0.30 -4.46
CA GLU A 231 -18.85 0.41 -4.00
C GLU A 231 -18.10 1.45 -4.84
N ALA A 232 -17.56 2.49 -4.19
CA ALA A 232 -16.96 3.66 -4.83
C ALA A 232 -15.43 3.54 -4.96
N GLY A 233 -14.91 2.37 -5.25
CA GLY A 233 -13.46 2.13 -5.44
C GLY A 233 -12.87 2.89 -6.64
N LYS A 234 -13.71 3.38 -7.56
CA LYS A 234 -13.35 4.23 -8.71
C LYS A 234 -14.13 5.54 -8.67
N ALA A 235 -13.61 6.55 -9.36
CA ALA A 235 -14.31 7.82 -9.51
C ALA A 235 -15.60 7.63 -10.34
N VAL A 236 -16.69 8.27 -9.88
CA VAL A 236 -18.02 8.21 -10.50
C VAL A 236 -18.31 9.55 -11.15
N ASP A 237 -18.69 9.56 -12.44
CA ASP A 237 -19.10 10.77 -13.14
C ASP A 237 -20.44 11.27 -12.59
N TYR A 238 -20.50 12.58 -12.29
CA TYR A 238 -21.68 13.20 -11.69
C TYR A 238 -21.98 14.57 -12.32
N ASN A 239 -23.21 14.76 -12.74
CA ASN A 239 -23.66 15.97 -13.42
C ASN A 239 -25.11 16.40 -13.06
N LYS A 240 -25.60 16.00 -11.89
CA LYS A 240 -26.97 16.28 -11.44
C LYS A 240 -26.97 17.12 -10.18
N THR A 241 -27.93 18.03 -10.03
CA THR A 241 -28.22 18.67 -8.77
C THR A 241 -28.92 17.68 -7.84
N GLY A 242 -28.43 17.58 -6.60
CA GLY A 242 -29.02 16.67 -5.61
C GLY A 242 -28.05 16.28 -4.50
N SER A 243 -28.50 15.33 -3.69
CA SER A 243 -27.73 14.75 -2.59
C SER A 243 -27.00 13.50 -3.02
N VAL A 244 -25.80 13.35 -2.54
CA VAL A 244 -24.98 12.15 -2.64
C VAL A 244 -24.61 11.72 -1.23
N TYR A 245 -24.91 10.48 -0.91
CA TYR A 245 -24.59 9.87 0.39
C TYR A 245 -23.35 9.00 0.24
N TYR A 246 -22.50 8.98 1.26
CA TYR A 246 -21.28 8.19 1.23
C TYR A 246 -20.90 7.71 2.62
N LEU A 247 -20.22 6.57 2.67
CA LEU A 247 -19.67 6.00 3.90
C LEU A 247 -18.40 5.23 3.58
N ALA A 248 -17.64 4.87 4.63
CA ALA A 248 -16.52 3.96 4.58
C ALA A 248 -16.77 2.76 5.50
N GLU A 249 -16.18 1.62 5.14
CA GLU A 249 -16.17 0.37 5.89
C GLU A 249 -14.72 -0.10 6.01
N ASP A 250 -14.24 -0.35 7.21
CA ASP A 250 -12.89 -0.85 7.45
C ASP A 250 -12.72 -2.34 7.07
N SER A 251 -11.53 -2.86 7.25
CA SER A 251 -11.21 -4.26 6.93
C SER A 251 -11.85 -5.28 7.87
N VAL A 252 -12.44 -4.83 8.99
CA VAL A 252 -13.11 -5.70 9.98
C VAL A 252 -14.64 -5.58 9.94
N GLY A 253 -15.16 -4.66 9.13
CA GLY A 253 -16.60 -4.49 8.90
C GLY A 253 -17.24 -3.37 9.72
N ASN A 254 -16.47 -2.53 10.45
CA ASN A 254 -17.03 -1.34 11.07
C ASN A 254 -17.35 -0.30 10.00
N ARG A 255 -18.54 0.29 10.07
CA ARG A 255 -19.00 1.28 9.10
C ARG A 255 -19.10 2.65 9.73
N SER A 256 -18.63 3.67 9.01
CA SER A 256 -18.97 5.06 9.35
C SER A 256 -20.48 5.30 9.20
N PRO A 257 -21.03 6.32 9.86
CA PRO A 257 -22.36 6.79 9.52
C PRO A 257 -22.39 7.26 8.05
N TRP A 258 -23.59 7.25 7.45
CA TRP A 258 -23.81 7.92 6.18
C TRP A 258 -23.58 9.43 6.33
N GLU A 259 -22.73 9.98 5.48
CA GLU A 259 -22.57 11.42 5.31
C GLU A 259 -23.29 11.89 4.04
N GLU A 260 -23.80 13.11 4.04
CA GLU A 260 -24.48 13.72 2.90
C GLU A 260 -23.63 14.86 2.30
N ALA A 261 -23.44 14.83 0.99
CA ALA A 261 -22.88 15.93 0.21
C ALA A 261 -23.93 16.43 -0.79
N LYS A 262 -24.26 17.72 -0.71
CA LYS A 262 -25.19 18.36 -1.65
C LYS A 262 -24.45 19.03 -2.78
N TYR A 263 -24.90 18.78 -4.00
CA TYR A 263 -24.33 19.34 -5.22
C TYR A 263 -25.38 20.16 -5.95
N ASP A 264 -24.96 21.34 -6.42
CA ASP A 264 -25.73 22.21 -7.28
C ASP A 264 -25.00 22.33 -8.65
N MET A 265 -25.52 21.64 -9.64
CA MET A 265 -24.93 21.63 -10.99
C MET A 265 -25.58 22.74 -11.82
N ALA A 266 -24.94 23.91 -11.81
CA ALA A 266 -25.41 25.08 -12.55
C ALA A 266 -25.00 25.02 -14.02
N SER A 267 -25.86 25.48 -14.91
CA SER A 267 -25.65 25.35 -16.38
C SER A 267 -24.84 26.47 -17.01
N ASP A 268 -24.75 27.65 -16.36
CA ASP A 268 -24.19 28.86 -16.97
C ASP A 268 -23.32 29.64 -15.99
N ASN A 269 -22.01 29.71 -16.28
CA ASN A 269 -21.05 30.56 -15.58
C ASN A 269 -20.80 31.85 -16.35
N LYS A 270 -21.54 32.91 -16.05
CA LYS A 270 -21.38 34.23 -16.69
C LYS A 270 -20.13 34.98 -16.25
N CYS A 271 -19.40 34.48 -15.24
CA CYS A 271 -18.24 35.15 -14.68
C CYS A 271 -16.94 34.85 -15.41
N GLY A 272 -16.93 33.83 -16.26
CA GLY A 272 -15.75 33.40 -16.98
C GLY A 272 -14.89 32.40 -16.21
N LYS A 273 -13.72 32.08 -16.74
CA LYS A 273 -12.85 31.04 -16.20
C LYS A 273 -12.35 31.42 -14.81
N ASN A 274 -12.41 30.46 -13.89
CA ASN A 274 -11.95 30.60 -12.50
C ASN A 274 -12.58 31.76 -11.73
N SER A 275 -13.77 32.20 -12.11
CA SER A 275 -14.56 33.17 -11.35
C SER A 275 -16.00 32.69 -11.33
N TYR A 276 -16.69 32.85 -10.21
CA TYR A 276 -18.03 32.29 -10.05
C TYR A 276 -18.99 33.30 -9.47
N PRO A 277 -20.27 33.22 -9.84
CA PRO A 277 -21.32 34.15 -9.34
C PRO A 277 -21.66 33.85 -7.89
N VAL A 278 -21.62 34.86 -7.06
CA VAL A 278 -21.99 34.89 -5.65
C VAL A 278 -23.08 35.90 -5.42
N PRO A 279 -24.20 35.52 -4.79
CA PRO A 279 -25.24 36.49 -4.44
C PRO A 279 -24.78 37.34 -3.25
N VAL A 280 -24.76 38.65 -3.43
CA VAL A 280 -24.36 39.65 -2.44
C VAL A 280 -25.39 40.78 -2.44
N ASN A 281 -26.11 40.96 -1.34
CA ASN A 281 -27.08 42.05 -1.16
C ASN A 281 -28.07 42.21 -2.34
N GLY A 282 -28.59 41.09 -2.86
CA GLY A 282 -29.58 41.08 -3.94
C GLY A 282 -29.02 41.21 -5.36
N ARG A 283 -27.71 41.27 -5.54
CA ARG A 283 -27.01 41.25 -6.84
C ARG A 283 -26.05 40.08 -6.94
N GLU A 284 -25.74 39.64 -8.13
CA GLU A 284 -24.64 38.68 -8.37
C GLU A 284 -23.32 39.42 -8.56
N VAL A 285 -22.29 38.95 -7.88
CA VAL A 285 -20.90 39.43 -8.00
C VAL A 285 -20.05 38.27 -8.44
N CYS A 286 -19.24 38.46 -9.46
CA CYS A 286 -18.26 37.47 -9.87
C CYS A 286 -17.04 37.53 -8.95
N VAL A 287 -16.74 36.47 -8.22
CA VAL A 287 -15.62 36.37 -7.29
C VAL A 287 -14.60 35.39 -7.85
N ASP A 288 -13.33 35.75 -7.83
CA ASP A 288 -12.24 34.88 -8.24
C ASP A 288 -12.17 33.63 -7.37
N ALA A 289 -12.03 32.47 -8.00
CA ALA A 289 -12.01 31.19 -7.32
C ALA A 289 -10.76 30.96 -6.46
N TYR A 290 -9.66 31.55 -6.88
CA TYR A 290 -8.37 31.45 -6.21
C TYR A 290 -7.85 32.83 -5.81
N GLU A 291 -6.90 32.85 -4.90
CA GLU A 291 -6.11 34.05 -4.64
C GLU A 291 -5.41 34.51 -5.91
N TYR A 292 -5.10 35.82 -6.03
CA TYR A 292 -4.42 36.36 -7.21
C TYR A 292 -3.10 35.60 -7.49
N PRO A 293 -2.80 35.20 -8.74
CA PRO A 293 -3.40 35.62 -10.02
C PRO A 293 -4.60 34.77 -10.50
N ASN A 294 -5.40 34.21 -9.61
CA ASN A 294 -6.59 33.41 -9.89
C ASN A 294 -6.33 32.17 -10.75
N LYS A 295 -5.30 31.42 -10.41
CA LYS A 295 -4.92 30.19 -11.10
C LYS A 295 -4.75 29.03 -10.13
N ALA A 296 -5.34 27.91 -10.48
CA ALA A 296 -5.15 26.66 -9.73
C ALA A 296 -3.71 26.22 -9.79
N ASP A 297 -3.19 25.67 -8.67
CA ASP A 297 -1.84 25.13 -8.53
C ASP A 297 -0.70 26.12 -8.85
N GLU A 298 -0.97 27.43 -8.73
CA GLU A 298 0.03 28.50 -8.84
C GLU A 298 0.25 29.13 -7.46
N ASN A 299 1.43 29.68 -7.22
CA ASN A 299 1.71 30.40 -5.98
C ASN A 299 0.89 31.68 -5.95
N PRO A 300 0.12 31.90 -4.86
CA PRO A 300 -0.59 33.17 -4.71
C PRO A 300 0.41 34.29 -4.50
N LYS A 301 0.05 35.50 -4.93
CA LYS A 301 0.86 36.69 -4.74
C LYS A 301 0.71 37.20 -3.31
N ASP A 302 1.79 37.20 -2.57
CA ASP A 302 1.93 37.81 -1.25
C ASP A 302 2.84 39.06 -1.33
N MET A 303 3.25 39.61 -0.21
CA MET A 303 4.10 40.80 -0.13
C MET A 303 3.59 41.96 -1.01
N VAL A 304 2.28 42.21 -0.92
CA VAL A 304 1.57 43.22 -1.71
C VAL A 304 0.86 44.19 -0.76
N SER A 305 0.93 45.50 -1.08
CA SER A 305 0.16 46.50 -0.36
C SER A 305 -1.31 46.48 -0.79
N GLN A 306 -2.21 47.06 -0.02
CA GLN A 306 -3.62 47.14 -0.36
C GLN A 306 -3.82 47.99 -1.66
N GLU A 307 -3.07 49.08 -1.80
CA GLU A 307 -3.10 49.95 -3.00
C GLU A 307 -2.63 49.18 -4.24
N GLU A 308 -1.57 48.37 -4.10
CA GLU A 308 -1.07 47.51 -5.16
C GLU A 308 -2.07 46.44 -5.57
N ALA A 309 -2.76 45.83 -4.59
CA ALA A 309 -3.83 44.87 -4.82
C ALA A 309 -5.01 45.48 -5.59
N VAL A 310 -5.43 46.69 -5.22
CA VAL A 310 -6.45 47.47 -5.97
C VAL A 310 -6.01 47.70 -7.42
N ALA A 311 -4.78 48.15 -7.64
CA ALA A 311 -4.26 48.40 -8.96
C ALA A 311 -4.14 47.14 -9.83
N LEU A 312 -3.79 46.00 -9.22
CA LEU A 312 -3.70 44.70 -9.92
C LEU A 312 -5.08 44.19 -10.34
N CYS A 313 -6.09 44.27 -9.46
CA CYS A 313 -7.46 43.91 -9.84
C CYS A 313 -8.01 44.83 -10.95
N ALA A 314 -7.73 46.15 -10.87
CA ALA A 314 -8.16 47.10 -11.89
C ALA A 314 -7.58 46.83 -13.28
N LYS A 315 -6.32 46.34 -13.36
CA LYS A 315 -5.70 45.90 -14.61
C LYS A 315 -6.43 44.78 -15.32
N GLU A 316 -7.17 43.96 -14.54
CA GLU A 316 -8.00 42.87 -15.07
C GLU A 316 -9.46 43.28 -15.30
N GLY A 317 -9.80 44.55 -15.17
CA GLY A 317 -11.20 45.04 -15.26
C GLY A 317 -12.07 44.59 -14.08
N LYS A 318 -11.44 44.37 -12.93
CA LYS A 318 -12.02 43.92 -11.67
C LYS A 318 -11.78 44.96 -10.57
N HIS A 319 -12.34 44.76 -9.42
CA HIS A 319 -12.04 45.49 -8.20
C HIS A 319 -11.53 44.58 -7.10
N LEU A 320 -10.81 45.09 -6.12
CA LEU A 320 -10.50 44.38 -4.91
C LEU A 320 -11.77 44.07 -4.15
N CYS A 321 -12.05 42.81 -3.81
CA CYS A 321 -13.31 42.44 -3.15
C CYS A 321 -13.54 43.25 -1.87
N SER A 322 -14.77 43.72 -1.65
CA SER A 322 -15.16 44.26 -0.36
C SER A 322 -15.29 43.14 0.69
N ILE A 323 -15.34 43.50 1.96
CA ILE A 323 -15.51 42.49 3.04
C ILE A 323 -16.83 41.74 2.91
N GLU A 324 -17.87 42.40 2.48
CA GLU A 324 -19.20 41.82 2.26
C GLU A 324 -19.19 40.80 1.12
N GLU A 325 -18.54 41.12 -0.01
CA GLU A 325 -18.37 40.21 -1.14
C GLU A 325 -17.50 39.00 -0.75
N TRP A 326 -16.40 39.27 -0.06
CA TRP A 326 -15.51 38.19 0.43
C TRP A 326 -16.21 37.26 1.41
N GLN A 327 -16.95 37.84 2.39
CA GLN A 327 -17.68 37.03 3.38
C GLN A 327 -18.80 36.21 2.74
N ALA A 328 -19.56 36.77 1.81
CA ALA A 328 -20.61 36.04 1.10
C ALA A 328 -20.03 34.86 0.30
N ALA A 329 -18.85 35.07 -0.35
CA ALA A 329 -18.13 34.03 -1.08
C ALA A 329 -17.65 32.93 -0.15
N CYS A 330 -17.14 33.25 1.04
CA CYS A 330 -16.62 32.31 2.02
C CYS A 330 -17.72 31.49 2.69
N ARG A 331 -18.77 32.18 3.21
CA ARG A 331 -19.83 31.62 4.06
C ARG A 331 -20.81 30.70 3.32
N GLY A 332 -20.82 30.77 1.98
CA GLY A 332 -21.74 29.98 1.17
C GLY A 332 -23.21 30.35 1.40
N LYS A 333 -24.12 29.54 0.88
CA LYS A 333 -25.57 29.73 1.02
C LYS A 333 -26.12 29.50 2.44
N ASP A 334 -25.42 28.69 3.23
CA ASP A 334 -25.83 28.26 4.58
C ASP A 334 -25.21 29.13 5.69
N ASN A 335 -24.49 30.19 5.31
CA ASN A 335 -23.92 31.18 6.23
C ASN A 335 -22.91 30.57 7.24
N LEU A 336 -22.07 29.69 6.79
CA LEU A 336 -21.16 28.89 7.60
C LEU A 336 -20.03 29.71 8.24
N LYS A 337 -19.45 29.21 9.33
CA LYS A 337 -18.30 29.82 10.00
C LYS A 337 -17.00 29.63 9.22
N TYR A 338 -16.83 28.51 8.55
CA TYR A 338 -15.74 28.20 7.64
C TYR A 338 -16.30 27.81 6.28
N SER A 339 -15.53 27.93 5.23
CA SER A 339 -15.97 27.61 3.87
C SER A 339 -16.47 26.16 3.72
N TYR A 340 -16.08 25.28 4.61
CA TYR A 340 -16.36 23.84 4.62
C TYR A 340 -17.28 23.38 5.77
N GLY A 341 -17.79 24.27 6.62
CA GLY A 341 -18.67 23.90 7.74
C GLY A 341 -18.56 24.84 8.94
N ASP A 342 -19.24 24.51 10.05
CA ASP A 342 -19.26 25.33 11.27
C ASP A 342 -18.16 25.00 12.27
N ASN A 343 -17.54 23.84 12.13
CA ASN A 343 -16.49 23.39 13.04
C ASN A 343 -15.11 23.47 12.39
N TYR A 344 -14.14 24.00 13.11
CA TYR A 344 -12.75 24.03 12.66
C TYR A 344 -12.21 22.62 12.49
N ARG A 345 -11.62 22.35 11.31
CA ARG A 345 -10.90 21.11 11.01
C ARG A 345 -9.53 21.46 10.42
N GLN A 346 -8.48 21.24 11.19
CA GLN A 346 -7.12 21.65 10.86
C GLN A 346 -6.63 21.22 9.47
N ASN A 347 -7.02 20.05 9.00
CA ASN A 347 -6.50 19.50 7.75
C ASN A 347 -7.28 19.91 6.49
N LYS A 348 -8.45 20.55 6.66
CA LYS A 348 -9.28 20.96 5.52
C LYS A 348 -8.64 22.07 4.69
N CYS A 349 -8.07 23.07 5.34
CA CYS A 349 -7.41 24.22 4.73
C CYS A 349 -5.93 24.32 5.15
N ASN A 350 -5.18 25.21 4.53
CA ASN A 350 -3.79 25.49 4.88
C ASN A 350 -3.73 26.43 6.10
N THR A 351 -4.02 25.88 7.28
CA THR A 351 -4.01 26.57 8.57
C THR A 351 -3.08 25.86 9.56
N ASN A 352 -2.50 26.61 10.48
CA ASN A 352 -1.55 26.06 11.49
C ASN A 352 -0.39 25.28 10.85
N THR A 353 0.16 25.81 9.76
CA THR A 353 1.28 25.23 9.02
C THR A 353 2.48 26.19 9.03
N LYS A 354 3.55 25.85 8.32
CA LYS A 354 4.80 26.62 8.31
C LYS A 354 4.95 27.52 7.08
N THR A 355 4.11 27.35 6.06
CA THR A 355 4.31 28.03 4.77
C THR A 355 3.03 28.12 3.95
N VAL A 356 2.97 29.12 3.08
CA VAL A 356 1.96 29.25 2.03
C VAL A 356 2.03 28.03 1.09
N LYS A 357 0.89 27.66 0.53
CA LYS A 357 0.76 26.61 -0.51
C LYS A 357 0.23 27.24 -1.80
N ARG A 358 0.46 26.54 -2.90
CA ARG A 358 -0.17 26.88 -4.18
C ARG A 358 -1.68 26.84 -4.03
N SER A 359 -2.37 27.81 -4.65
CA SER A 359 -3.82 27.96 -4.53
C SER A 359 -4.59 26.73 -5.00
N GLY A 360 -5.59 26.31 -4.23
CA GLY A 360 -6.43 25.14 -4.51
C GLY A 360 -5.78 23.80 -4.18
N ARG A 361 -4.58 23.74 -3.57
CA ARG A 361 -3.94 22.48 -3.18
C ARG A 361 -4.68 21.72 -2.09
N LYS A 362 -5.47 22.40 -1.31
CA LYS A 362 -6.38 21.81 -0.34
C LYS A 362 -7.77 21.69 -0.98
N ASP A 363 -8.02 20.59 -1.68
CA ASP A 363 -9.26 20.32 -2.42
C ASP A 363 -10.53 20.43 -1.57
N GLN A 364 -10.42 20.18 -0.27
CA GLN A 364 -11.49 20.30 0.70
C GLN A 364 -11.67 21.73 1.24
N CYS A 365 -10.71 22.64 1.00
CA CYS A 365 -10.81 24.06 1.37
C CYS A 365 -11.55 24.86 0.29
N ARG A 366 -12.81 24.52 0.08
CA ARG A 366 -13.63 25.08 -0.99
C ARG A 366 -14.98 25.51 -0.42
N SER A 367 -15.39 26.74 -0.72
CA SER A 367 -16.71 27.24 -0.33
C SER A 367 -17.81 26.66 -1.24
N TRP A 368 -19.06 26.80 -0.80
CA TRP A 368 -20.23 26.39 -1.59
C TRP A 368 -20.21 26.98 -3.01
N TRP A 369 -19.82 28.24 -3.14
CA TRP A 369 -19.80 28.97 -4.42
C TRP A 369 -18.61 28.64 -5.30
N GLY A 370 -17.60 27.92 -4.79
CA GLY A 370 -16.46 27.46 -5.57
C GLY A 370 -15.12 28.14 -5.28
N MET A 371 -15.07 29.01 -4.28
CA MET A 371 -13.82 29.69 -3.90
C MET A 371 -12.97 28.79 -3.03
N TYR A 372 -11.67 28.72 -3.38
CA TYR A 372 -10.66 27.98 -2.64
C TYR A 372 -9.89 28.88 -1.68
N ASP A 373 -9.31 28.27 -0.65
CA ASP A 373 -8.39 28.88 0.30
C ASP A 373 -8.97 30.08 1.08
N MET A 374 -10.32 30.18 1.15
CA MET A 374 -11.00 31.24 1.90
C MET A 374 -10.72 31.16 3.43
N ASN A 375 -10.10 30.10 3.91
CA ASN A 375 -9.67 29.95 5.31
C ASN A 375 -8.21 29.48 5.33
N GLY A 376 -7.32 30.34 5.81
CA GLY A 376 -5.89 30.08 5.81
C GLY A 376 -5.20 30.46 4.49
N ASN A 377 -4.07 29.86 4.22
CA ASN A 377 -3.15 30.19 3.14
C ASN A 377 -2.60 31.60 3.25
N LEU A 378 -3.28 32.63 2.74
CA LEU A 378 -2.96 34.04 2.94
C LEU A 378 -4.16 34.79 3.54
N TRP A 379 -3.90 35.72 4.44
CA TRP A 379 -4.83 36.82 4.69
C TRP A 379 -5.11 37.55 3.38
N GLU A 380 -6.34 37.96 3.17
CA GLU A 380 -6.70 38.64 1.93
C GLU A 380 -7.09 40.08 2.19
N TRP A 381 -6.40 41.01 1.54
CA TRP A 381 -6.80 42.40 1.50
C TRP A 381 -8.24 42.55 1.01
N THR A 382 -8.97 43.47 1.63
CA THR A 382 -10.27 43.91 1.11
C THR A 382 -10.27 45.41 0.79
N SER A 383 -11.24 45.86 0.03
CA SER A 383 -11.44 47.30 -0.24
C SER A 383 -12.14 48.03 0.94
N SER A 384 -12.52 47.31 2.00
CA SER A 384 -13.28 47.85 3.12
C SER A 384 -12.36 48.42 4.19
N ALA A 385 -12.55 49.70 4.54
CA ALA A 385 -11.86 50.34 5.65
C ALA A 385 -12.29 49.75 7.00
N SER A 386 -11.37 49.70 7.94
CA SER A 386 -11.69 49.30 9.33
C SER A 386 -12.49 50.39 10.02
N LYS A 387 -13.56 50.00 10.70
CA LYS A 387 -14.35 50.93 11.54
C LYS A 387 -13.70 51.21 12.90
N ASP A 388 -12.93 50.23 13.37
CA ASP A 388 -12.31 50.28 14.70
C ASP A 388 -10.92 50.93 14.69
N HIS A 389 -10.24 50.91 13.51
CA HIS A 389 -8.90 51.42 13.36
C HIS A 389 -8.82 52.39 12.17
N PRO A 390 -8.75 53.70 12.43
CA PRO A 390 -8.62 54.70 11.35
C PRO A 390 -7.39 54.44 10.48
N ASN A 391 -7.52 54.69 9.16
CA ASN A 391 -6.49 54.49 8.15
C ASN A 391 -6.03 53.04 7.94
N MET A 392 -6.74 52.07 8.47
CA MET A 392 -6.47 50.63 8.20
C MET A 392 -7.60 50.04 7.35
N PHE A 393 -7.26 48.99 6.58
CA PHE A 393 -8.18 48.20 5.79
C PHE A 393 -8.34 46.82 6.37
N LEU A 394 -9.52 46.25 6.26
CA LEU A 394 -9.82 44.90 6.73
C LEU A 394 -9.10 43.84 5.88
N VAL A 395 -8.60 42.83 6.54
CA VAL A 395 -8.13 41.59 5.95
C VAL A 395 -8.99 40.42 6.42
N ALA A 396 -9.13 39.40 5.60
CA ALA A 396 -10.03 38.29 5.86
C ALA A 396 -9.35 36.93 5.67
N GLY A 397 -9.96 35.88 6.23
CA GLY A 397 -9.63 34.48 5.97
C GLY A 397 -8.56 33.83 6.84
N GLY A 398 -7.65 34.59 7.42
CA GLY A 398 -6.48 34.03 8.09
C GLY A 398 -5.37 33.62 7.10
N ALA A 399 -4.23 33.20 7.60
CA ALA A 399 -3.12 32.73 6.79
C ALA A 399 -2.68 31.34 7.22
N TRP A 400 -1.65 30.81 6.54
CA TRP A 400 -1.05 29.52 6.82
C TRP A 400 -0.62 29.33 8.28
N ASN A 401 -0.29 30.39 9.00
CA ASN A 401 0.10 30.38 10.41
C ASN A 401 -1.05 30.66 11.39
N THR A 402 -2.26 30.86 10.92
CA THR A 402 -3.44 31.00 11.79
C THR A 402 -4.12 29.64 12.04
N ASN A 403 -4.96 29.57 13.05
CA ASN A 403 -5.72 28.37 13.42
C ASN A 403 -7.23 28.60 13.29
N ASN A 404 -7.99 28.28 14.32
CA ASN A 404 -9.44 28.45 14.36
C ASN A 404 -9.95 29.91 14.24
N ALA A 405 -9.06 30.90 14.24
CA ALA A 405 -9.39 32.31 13.98
C ALA A 405 -9.57 32.60 12.48
N SER A 406 -9.23 31.69 11.58
CA SER A 406 -9.44 31.84 10.14
C SER A 406 -10.91 31.59 9.74
N LYS A 407 -11.84 32.39 10.27
CA LYS A 407 -13.27 32.24 10.03
C LYS A 407 -13.77 33.16 8.90
N CYS A 408 -14.81 32.73 8.20
CA CYS A 408 -15.51 33.53 7.23
C CYS A 408 -16.24 34.77 7.85
N THR A 409 -16.52 34.72 9.16
CA THR A 409 -17.34 35.71 9.85
C THR A 409 -16.56 36.78 10.60
N GLU A 410 -15.28 36.58 10.82
CA GLU A 410 -14.46 37.50 11.60
C GLU A 410 -13.69 38.45 10.68
N SER A 411 -14.01 39.74 10.77
CA SER A 411 -13.34 40.85 10.06
C SER A 411 -12.70 41.84 11.04
N LYS A 412 -12.16 41.31 12.16
CA LYS A 412 -11.55 42.16 13.20
C LYS A 412 -10.08 42.54 12.91
N PHE A 413 -9.48 41.86 11.95
CA PHE A 413 -8.10 42.15 11.62
C PHE A 413 -8.01 43.20 10.53
N SER A 414 -7.15 44.16 10.75
CA SER A 414 -6.91 45.26 9.81
C SER A 414 -5.44 45.65 9.81
N PHE A 415 -4.95 46.11 8.65
CA PHE A 415 -3.57 46.49 8.47
C PHE A 415 -3.48 47.87 7.76
N TYR A 416 -2.33 48.49 7.92
CA TYR A 416 -2.04 49.71 7.18
C TYR A 416 -1.86 49.43 5.69
N PRO A 417 -2.55 50.17 4.80
CA PRO A 417 -2.63 49.84 3.37
C PRO A 417 -1.30 49.91 2.60
N GLN A 418 -0.33 50.69 3.12
CA GLN A 418 1.00 50.85 2.51
C GLN A 418 1.93 49.67 2.81
N ASN A 419 1.64 48.90 3.86
CA ASN A 419 2.53 47.83 4.31
C ASN A 419 2.36 46.58 3.46
N GLN A 420 3.45 45.85 3.33
CA GLN A 420 3.52 44.56 2.68
C GLN A 420 3.84 43.47 3.72
N TYR A 421 3.15 42.34 3.65
CA TYR A 421 3.30 41.26 4.62
C TYR A 421 3.44 39.91 3.89
N PRO A 422 4.32 39.01 4.34
CA PRO A 422 4.55 37.71 3.68
C PRO A 422 3.38 36.71 3.86
N SER A 423 2.37 37.10 4.66
CA SER A 423 1.20 36.27 4.91
C SER A 423 -0.09 36.94 4.38
N VAL A 424 0.02 37.96 3.55
CA VAL A 424 -1.13 38.74 3.03
C VAL A 424 -1.08 38.80 1.52
N GLY A 425 -2.14 38.32 0.89
CA GLY A 425 -2.42 38.41 -0.53
C GLY A 425 -3.80 39.06 -0.76
N PHE A 426 -4.50 38.66 -1.82
CA PHE A 426 -5.81 39.20 -2.18
C PHE A 426 -6.51 38.37 -3.25
N ARG A 427 -7.79 38.61 -3.45
CA ARG A 427 -8.56 38.16 -4.63
C ARG A 427 -9.40 39.30 -5.20
N CYS A 428 -9.76 39.16 -6.48
CA CYS A 428 -10.54 40.18 -7.18
C CYS A 428 -11.99 39.77 -7.35
N CYS A 429 -12.86 40.80 -7.46
CA CYS A 429 -14.29 40.70 -7.68
C CYS A 429 -14.71 41.58 -8.88
N ARG A 430 -15.84 41.25 -9.47
CA ARG A 430 -16.45 42.03 -10.58
C ARG A 430 -17.97 42.04 -10.52
#